data_de4f1ded2bf2d627a2be0a391e3ee1f6
#
_entry.id   de4f1ded2bf2d627a2be0a391e3ee1f6
#
_cell.length_a   1.000
_cell.length_b   1.000
_cell.length_c   1.000
_cell.angle_alpha   90.00
_cell.angle_beta   90.00
_cell.angle_gamma   90.00
#
_symmetry.space_group_name_H-M   'P 1'
#
loop_
_entity.id
_entity.type
_entity.pdbx_description
1 polymer ?
#
loop_
_entity_poly.entity_id
_entity_poly.type
_entity_poly.pdbx_seq_one_letter_code
_entity_poly.pdbx_strand_id
1 'polypeptide(L)'
;MQIYCDFSGYSDIAVGVALMMGFRLPDNFDAPYKSATITEFWRRWHISLSTWLKDYLYIALGGNRHGSFRTYINLLLTMVLGGLWHGVSVCYMAWGILHGLALALHKIWLKIIPWAKKTGAEMHPIVRFGATLITLHVVAFGWLLFASAQQAPKLGIEDYDLCLDMINRIATNFRAEDIIPSIEASGVAMVIMYIGYVLHFLPKSFNGAVQRMVTRSGFIGQWILIVAVVWIVMQCSAMLVAETGVAAGLPMYADY
;
A
#
# COMPACT_ATOMS: atom_id res chain seq x y z
N MET A 1 2.73 4.69 -4.22
CA MET A 1 3.63 3.57 -4.68
C MET A 1 4.75 3.30 -3.69
N GLN A 2 5.46 4.30 -3.16
CA GLN A 2 6.58 4.13 -2.24
C GLN A 2 6.28 3.16 -1.11
N ILE A 3 5.30 3.44 -0.24
CA ILE A 3 4.89 2.58 0.89
C ILE A 3 4.67 1.11 0.47
N TYR A 4 4.09 0.90 -0.72
CA TYR A 4 3.87 -0.44 -1.24
C TYR A 4 5.19 -1.13 -1.63
N CYS A 5 6.05 -0.43 -2.38
CA CYS A 5 7.31 -1.00 -2.83
C CYS A 5 8.24 -1.32 -1.66
N ASP A 6 8.34 -0.40 -0.69
CA ASP A 6 9.16 -0.59 0.51
C ASP A 6 8.70 -1.82 1.31
N PHE A 7 7.41 -1.90 1.60
CA PHE A 7 6.90 -2.97 2.45
C PHE A 7 6.74 -4.30 1.72
N SER A 8 6.34 -4.31 0.43
CA SER A 8 6.28 -5.55 -0.33
C SER A 8 7.68 -6.13 -0.56
N GLY A 9 8.67 -5.28 -0.90
CA GLY A 9 10.05 -5.71 -1.07
C GLY A 9 10.64 -6.28 0.23
N TYR A 10 10.43 -5.61 1.36
CA TYR A 10 10.81 -6.13 2.67
C TYR A 10 10.15 -7.49 2.97
N SER A 11 8.85 -7.62 2.72
CA SER A 11 8.10 -8.87 2.94
C SER A 11 8.60 -10.00 2.04
N ASP A 12 8.91 -9.73 0.77
CA ASP A 12 9.42 -10.72 -0.16
C ASP A 12 10.82 -11.22 0.26
N ILE A 13 11.68 -10.32 0.74
CA ILE A 13 12.99 -10.68 1.31
C ILE A 13 12.80 -11.57 2.55
N ALA A 14 11.91 -11.18 3.46
CA ALA A 14 11.64 -11.96 4.67
C ALA A 14 11.10 -13.36 4.36
N VAL A 15 10.16 -13.47 3.39
CA VAL A 15 9.64 -14.76 2.91
C VAL A 15 10.76 -15.60 2.29
N GLY A 16 11.62 -14.98 1.47
CA GLY A 16 12.76 -15.65 0.85
C GLY A 16 13.77 -16.19 1.87
N VAL A 17 14.15 -15.39 2.86
CA VAL A 17 15.06 -15.79 3.94
C VAL A 17 14.46 -16.92 4.78
N ALA A 18 13.19 -16.79 5.18
CA ALA A 18 12.48 -17.83 5.93
C ALA A 18 12.44 -19.16 5.15
N LEU A 19 12.20 -19.09 3.83
CA LEU A 19 12.19 -20.28 2.97
C LEU A 19 13.56 -20.97 2.90
N MET A 20 14.65 -20.19 2.86
CA MET A 20 16.02 -20.76 2.95
C MET A 20 16.28 -21.46 4.29
N MET A 21 15.61 -21.01 5.36
CA MET A 21 15.67 -21.65 6.69
C MET A 21 14.68 -22.82 6.84
N GLY A 22 13.92 -23.17 5.79
CA GLY A 22 12.91 -24.23 5.81
C GLY A 22 11.52 -23.83 6.30
N PHE A 23 11.28 -22.53 6.58
CA PHE A 23 9.98 -22.02 7.01
C PHE A 23 9.20 -21.45 5.82
N ARG A 24 7.90 -21.73 5.77
CA ARG A 24 6.99 -21.12 4.80
C ARG A 24 6.16 -20.04 5.48
N LEU A 25 6.40 -18.79 5.13
CA LEU A 25 5.59 -17.67 5.54
C LEU A 25 4.49 -17.38 4.50
N PRO A 26 3.32 -16.85 4.91
CA PRO A 26 2.29 -16.41 3.99
C PRO A 26 2.71 -15.15 3.24
N ASP A 27 2.20 -14.99 2.00
CA ASP A 27 2.34 -13.75 1.26
C ASP A 27 1.60 -12.61 1.96
N ASN A 28 2.21 -11.42 2.00
CA ASN A 28 1.62 -10.23 2.59
C ASN A 28 0.88 -9.36 1.58
N PHE A 29 1.15 -9.52 0.29
CA PHE A 29 0.58 -8.68 -0.77
C PHE A 29 0.10 -9.51 -1.96
N ASP A 30 -1.07 -9.14 -2.50
CA ASP A 30 -1.63 -9.71 -3.72
C ASP A 30 -2.13 -8.61 -4.66
N ALA A 31 -1.22 -7.84 -5.25
CA ALA A 31 -1.53 -6.74 -6.16
C ALA A 31 -2.67 -5.82 -5.64
N PRO A 32 -2.49 -5.17 -4.47
CA PRO A 32 -3.55 -4.47 -3.75
C PRO A 32 -4.19 -3.31 -4.52
N TYR A 33 -3.44 -2.61 -5.37
CA TYR A 33 -3.97 -1.49 -6.16
C TYR A 33 -4.84 -1.89 -7.35
N LYS A 34 -5.00 -3.21 -7.61
CA LYS A 34 -6.02 -3.75 -8.53
C LYS A 34 -7.41 -3.86 -7.90
N SER A 35 -7.54 -3.53 -6.63
CA SER A 35 -8.78 -3.71 -5.88
C SER A 35 -9.85 -2.72 -6.32
N ALA A 36 -11.01 -3.23 -6.68
CA ALA A 36 -12.17 -2.42 -7.03
C ALA A 36 -12.96 -1.93 -5.80
N THR A 37 -12.67 -2.45 -4.62
CA THR A 37 -13.33 -2.04 -3.37
C THR A 37 -12.35 -2.01 -2.21
N ILE A 38 -12.67 -1.19 -1.18
CA ILE A 38 -11.85 -1.13 0.02
C ILE A 38 -11.80 -2.47 0.77
N THR A 39 -12.85 -3.29 0.69
CA THR A 39 -12.84 -4.64 1.27
C THR A 39 -11.90 -5.58 0.50
N GLU A 40 -11.85 -5.48 -0.82
CA GLU A 40 -10.90 -6.23 -1.64
C GLU A 40 -9.47 -5.76 -1.36
N PHE A 41 -9.25 -4.44 -1.20
CA PHE A 41 -7.95 -3.87 -0.85
C PHE A 41 -7.39 -4.51 0.43
N TRP A 42 -8.14 -4.56 1.53
CA TRP A 42 -7.71 -5.15 2.80
C TRP A 42 -7.53 -6.67 2.76
N ARG A 43 -8.05 -7.37 1.76
CA ARG A 43 -7.74 -8.78 1.51
C ARG A 43 -6.43 -9.00 0.76
N ARG A 44 -5.88 -7.93 0.17
CA ARG A 44 -4.68 -7.95 -0.68
C ARG A 44 -3.52 -7.15 -0.11
N TRP A 45 -3.78 -6.31 0.86
CA TRP A 45 -2.82 -5.47 1.57
C TRP A 45 -2.55 -6.02 2.96
N HIS A 46 -1.24 -6.19 3.31
CA HIS A 46 -0.78 -6.64 4.62
C HIS A 46 -1.62 -7.80 5.15
N ILE A 47 -1.68 -8.89 4.38
CA ILE A 47 -2.62 -10.00 4.55
C ILE A 47 -2.49 -10.63 5.94
N SER A 48 -1.25 -10.77 6.45
CA SER A 48 -1.01 -11.32 7.79
C SER A 48 -1.65 -10.45 8.89
N LEU A 49 -1.43 -9.12 8.88
CA LEU A 49 -2.04 -8.20 9.85
C LEU A 49 -3.56 -8.13 9.66
N SER A 50 -4.04 -8.03 8.43
CA SER A 50 -5.47 -7.98 8.13
C SER A 50 -6.22 -9.21 8.64
N THR A 51 -5.59 -10.39 8.52
CA THR A 51 -6.11 -11.65 9.03
C THR A 51 -6.09 -11.66 10.56
N TRP A 52 -4.99 -11.23 11.15
CA TRP A 52 -4.85 -11.13 12.61
C TRP A 52 -5.91 -10.19 13.21
N LEU A 53 -6.03 -8.97 12.67
CA LEU A 53 -7.05 -8.00 13.12
C LEU A 53 -8.47 -8.56 12.98
N LYS A 54 -8.75 -9.28 11.91
CA LYS A 54 -10.06 -9.93 11.71
C LYS A 54 -10.30 -11.03 12.75
N ASP A 55 -9.35 -11.92 12.96
CA ASP A 55 -9.55 -13.14 13.75
C ASP A 55 -9.49 -12.86 15.24
N TYR A 56 -8.56 -12.02 15.70
CA TYR A 56 -8.33 -11.76 17.12
C TYR A 56 -9.05 -10.51 17.64
N LEU A 57 -9.38 -9.55 16.79
CA LEU A 57 -10.03 -8.32 17.22
C LEU A 57 -11.47 -8.22 16.74
N TYR A 58 -11.70 -8.24 15.41
CA TYR A 58 -13.04 -8.07 14.87
C TYR A 58 -14.01 -9.18 15.31
N ILE A 59 -13.59 -10.43 15.27
CA ILE A 59 -14.41 -11.58 15.70
C ILE A 59 -14.62 -11.55 17.21
N ALA A 60 -13.61 -11.20 18.01
CA ALA A 60 -13.72 -11.07 19.47
C ALA A 60 -14.70 -9.95 19.89
N LEU A 61 -14.77 -8.85 19.13
CA LEU A 61 -15.77 -7.77 19.33
C LEU A 61 -17.20 -8.18 18.94
N GLY A 62 -17.39 -9.43 18.48
CA GLY A 62 -18.67 -9.98 18.03
C GLY A 62 -18.85 -10.01 16.51
N GLY A 63 -17.92 -9.46 15.75
CA GLY A 63 -17.95 -9.48 14.28
C GLY A 63 -19.24 -8.90 13.70
N ASN A 64 -19.93 -9.69 12.88
CA ASN A 64 -21.22 -9.35 12.26
C ASN A 64 -22.42 -10.06 12.92
N ARG A 65 -22.25 -10.67 14.10
CA ARG A 65 -23.27 -11.51 14.75
C ARG A 65 -24.36 -10.69 15.44
N HIS A 66 -24.10 -9.45 15.84
CA HIS A 66 -24.99 -8.61 16.65
C HIS A 66 -25.64 -7.48 15.85
N GLY A 67 -26.00 -7.74 14.61
CA GLY A 67 -26.70 -6.79 13.72
C GLY A 67 -25.78 -5.78 13.02
N SER A 68 -26.36 -5.04 12.08
CA SER A 68 -25.58 -4.17 11.17
C SER A 68 -24.88 -3.01 11.88
N PHE A 69 -25.56 -2.34 12.83
CA PHE A 69 -24.98 -1.21 13.55
C PHE A 69 -23.72 -1.61 14.35
N ARG A 70 -23.81 -2.70 15.10
CA ARG A 70 -22.66 -3.24 15.84
C ARG A 70 -21.52 -3.66 14.91
N THR A 71 -21.87 -4.21 13.75
CA THR A 71 -20.87 -4.54 12.72
C THR A 71 -20.06 -3.34 12.28
N TYR A 72 -20.72 -2.18 12.05
CA TYR A 72 -20.02 -0.96 11.61
C TYR A 72 -19.11 -0.40 12.71
N ILE A 73 -19.56 -0.43 13.96
CA ILE A 73 -18.74 -0.07 15.12
C ILE A 73 -17.52 -1.00 15.24
N ASN A 74 -17.72 -2.31 15.12
CA ASN A 74 -16.62 -3.28 15.21
C ASN A 74 -15.58 -3.07 14.09
N LEU A 75 -16.02 -2.76 12.85
CA LEU A 75 -15.11 -2.42 11.76
C LEU A 75 -14.31 -1.15 12.08
N LEU A 76 -14.98 -0.11 12.55
CA LEU A 76 -14.34 1.16 12.90
C LEU A 76 -13.31 0.95 14.02
N LEU A 77 -13.70 0.31 15.12
CA LEU A 77 -12.81 0.03 16.24
C LEU A 77 -11.60 -0.82 15.83
N THR A 78 -11.82 -1.85 14.99
CA THR A 78 -10.75 -2.71 14.50
C THR A 78 -9.72 -1.89 13.72
N MET A 79 -10.17 -0.99 12.84
CA MET A 79 -9.27 -0.17 12.03
C MET A 79 -8.59 0.93 12.83
N VAL A 80 -9.27 1.54 13.79
CA VAL A 80 -8.67 2.54 14.69
C VAL A 80 -7.57 1.90 15.54
N LEU A 81 -7.83 0.73 16.13
CA LEU A 81 -6.82 0.00 16.90
C LEU A 81 -5.67 -0.48 16.01
N GLY A 82 -5.96 -0.86 14.75
CA GLY A 82 -4.93 -1.16 13.76
C GLY A 82 -4.06 0.07 13.43
N GLY A 83 -4.66 1.27 13.37
CA GLY A 83 -3.91 2.53 13.22
C GLY A 83 -3.02 2.83 14.41
N LEU A 84 -3.56 2.73 15.63
CA LEU A 84 -2.80 2.95 16.87
C LEU A 84 -1.69 1.91 17.09
N TRP A 85 -1.81 0.73 16.50
CA TRP A 85 -0.75 -0.27 16.50
C TRP A 85 0.51 0.21 15.76
N HIS A 86 0.37 1.05 14.74
CA HIS A 86 1.49 1.68 14.03
C HIS A 86 2.18 2.79 14.83
N GLY A 87 1.53 3.31 15.88
CA GLY A 87 2.08 4.35 16.75
C GLY A 87 0.99 5.24 17.34
N VAL A 88 1.32 5.90 18.45
CA VAL A 88 0.43 6.85 19.12
C VAL A 88 0.53 8.20 18.40
N SER A 89 -0.32 8.40 17.40
CA SER A 89 -0.34 9.58 16.53
C SER A 89 -1.78 9.90 16.12
N VAL A 90 -2.11 11.18 16.01
CA VAL A 90 -3.41 11.66 15.53
C VAL A 90 -3.63 11.23 14.08
N CYS A 91 -2.60 11.27 13.25
CA CYS A 91 -2.68 10.89 11.85
C CYS A 91 -2.83 9.38 11.66
N TYR A 92 -2.20 8.52 12.48
CA TYR A 92 -2.47 7.08 12.45
C TYR A 92 -3.89 6.74 12.90
N MET A 93 -4.40 7.43 13.92
CA MET A 93 -5.80 7.28 14.34
C MET A 93 -6.77 7.73 13.23
N ALA A 94 -6.52 8.88 12.59
CA ALA A 94 -7.32 9.39 11.48
C ALA A 94 -7.29 8.43 10.26
N TRP A 95 -6.12 7.83 9.96
CA TRP A 95 -5.99 6.78 8.96
C TRP A 95 -6.86 5.56 9.29
N GLY A 96 -6.85 5.10 10.53
CA GLY A 96 -7.71 4.00 10.99
C GLY A 96 -9.20 4.34 10.88
N ILE A 97 -9.60 5.56 11.27
CA ILE A 97 -10.97 6.06 11.14
C ILE A 97 -11.39 6.09 9.66
N LEU A 98 -10.57 6.65 8.77
CA LEU A 98 -10.84 6.71 7.33
C LEU A 98 -11.13 5.32 6.76
N HIS A 99 -10.25 4.36 7.02
CA HIS A 99 -10.40 3.00 6.52
C HIS A 99 -11.57 2.25 7.15
N GLY A 100 -11.81 2.43 8.45
CA GLY A 100 -12.96 1.87 9.16
C GLY A 100 -14.30 2.39 8.62
N LEU A 101 -14.40 3.70 8.39
CA LEU A 101 -15.57 4.32 7.76
C LEU A 101 -15.75 3.83 6.32
N ALA A 102 -14.68 3.78 5.52
CA ALA A 102 -14.74 3.29 4.15
C ALA A 102 -15.25 1.83 4.08
N LEU A 103 -14.81 0.95 4.99
CA LEU A 103 -15.31 -0.42 5.09
C LEU A 103 -16.79 -0.47 5.51
N ALA A 104 -17.21 0.35 6.47
CA ALA A 104 -18.59 0.44 6.92
C ALA A 104 -19.50 0.96 5.80
N LEU A 105 -19.11 2.04 5.11
CA LEU A 105 -19.83 2.61 3.98
C LEU A 105 -19.94 1.61 2.82
N HIS A 106 -18.86 0.92 2.47
CA HIS A 106 -18.91 -0.14 1.46
C HIS A 106 -19.91 -1.24 1.84
N LYS A 107 -19.95 -1.64 3.10
CA LYS A 107 -20.89 -2.66 3.58
C LYS A 107 -22.35 -2.17 3.55
N ILE A 108 -22.58 -0.89 3.86
CA ILE A 108 -23.89 -0.23 3.72
C ILE A 108 -24.30 -0.19 2.24
N TRP A 109 -23.39 0.22 1.36
CA TRP A 109 -23.59 0.23 -0.10
C TRP A 109 -24.06 -1.12 -0.63
N LEU A 110 -23.38 -2.20 -0.26
CA LEU A 110 -23.75 -3.55 -0.68
C LEU A 110 -25.10 -4.02 -0.12
N LYS A 111 -25.58 -3.43 0.98
CA LYS A 111 -26.91 -3.72 1.54
C LYS A 111 -28.01 -2.99 0.78
N ILE A 112 -27.76 -1.72 0.39
CA ILE A 112 -28.71 -0.87 -0.33
C ILE A 112 -28.78 -1.26 -1.80
N ILE A 113 -27.65 -1.63 -2.39
CA ILE A 113 -27.50 -1.95 -3.81
C ILE A 113 -27.03 -3.40 -3.98
N PRO A 114 -27.97 -4.37 -3.92
CA PRO A 114 -27.61 -5.80 -3.96
C PRO A 114 -26.86 -6.25 -5.22
N TRP A 115 -27.10 -5.62 -6.37
CA TRP A 115 -26.40 -5.93 -7.62
C TRP A 115 -24.92 -5.50 -7.59
N ALA A 116 -24.53 -4.58 -6.71
CA ALA A 116 -23.13 -4.18 -6.50
C ALA A 116 -22.29 -5.27 -5.78
N LYS A 117 -22.91 -6.39 -5.34
CA LYS A 117 -22.20 -7.55 -4.78
C LYS A 117 -21.34 -8.29 -5.81
N LYS A 118 -21.55 -8.02 -7.10
CA LYS A 118 -20.67 -8.53 -8.15
C LYS A 118 -19.24 -8.05 -7.91
N THR A 119 -18.31 -8.99 -7.86
CA THR A 119 -16.90 -8.71 -7.60
C THR A 119 -16.02 -9.32 -8.69
N GLY A 120 -14.87 -8.75 -8.91
CA GLY A 120 -13.86 -9.31 -9.82
C GLY A 120 -14.35 -9.44 -11.27
N ALA A 121 -14.31 -10.64 -11.83
CA ALA A 121 -14.62 -10.91 -13.24
C ALA A 121 -16.09 -10.67 -13.62
N GLU A 122 -16.99 -10.58 -12.63
CA GLU A 122 -18.43 -10.35 -12.88
C GLU A 122 -18.79 -8.88 -13.07
N MET A 123 -17.89 -7.95 -12.74
CA MET A 123 -18.10 -6.52 -12.96
C MET A 123 -17.79 -6.13 -14.40
N HIS A 124 -18.66 -5.29 -14.99
CA HIS A 124 -18.33 -4.69 -16.28
C HIS A 124 -16.98 -3.94 -16.20
N PRO A 125 -16.06 -4.09 -17.17
CA PRO A 125 -14.71 -3.53 -17.10
C PRO A 125 -14.65 -2.03 -16.79
N ILE A 126 -15.54 -1.22 -17.37
CA ILE A 126 -15.60 0.23 -17.13
C ILE A 126 -15.99 0.53 -15.68
N VAL A 127 -16.99 -0.20 -15.13
CA VAL A 127 -17.42 -0.04 -13.73
C VAL A 127 -16.30 -0.46 -12.79
N ARG A 128 -15.62 -1.56 -13.09
CA ARG A 128 -14.46 -2.04 -12.32
C ARG A 128 -13.35 -0.99 -12.34
N PHE A 129 -13.02 -0.44 -13.49
CA PHE A 129 -12.01 0.61 -13.62
C PHE A 129 -12.34 1.84 -12.76
N GLY A 130 -13.58 2.36 -12.86
CA GLY A 130 -14.03 3.50 -12.03
C GLY A 130 -13.99 3.19 -10.53
N ALA A 131 -14.44 1.98 -10.13
CA ALA A 131 -14.39 1.53 -8.73
C ALA A 131 -12.94 1.39 -8.22
N THR A 132 -12.03 0.89 -9.05
CA THR A 132 -10.60 0.79 -8.73
C THR A 132 -10.00 2.18 -8.54
N LEU A 133 -10.32 3.15 -9.41
CA LEU A 133 -9.86 4.54 -9.24
C LEU A 133 -10.35 5.15 -7.93
N ILE A 134 -11.64 5.00 -7.59
CA ILE A 134 -12.19 5.50 -6.32
C ILE A 134 -11.46 4.86 -5.13
N THR A 135 -11.29 3.54 -5.15
CA THR A 135 -10.58 2.82 -4.09
C THR A 135 -9.13 3.31 -3.95
N LEU A 136 -8.45 3.48 -5.08
CA LEU A 136 -7.07 3.99 -5.12
C LEU A 136 -6.96 5.39 -4.50
N HIS A 137 -7.90 6.30 -4.80
CA HIS A 137 -7.90 7.65 -4.23
C HIS A 137 -8.16 7.66 -2.72
N VAL A 138 -9.09 6.83 -2.24
CA VAL A 138 -9.32 6.69 -0.78
C VAL A 138 -8.08 6.17 -0.09
N VAL A 139 -7.42 5.16 -0.66
CA VAL A 139 -6.18 4.58 -0.12
C VAL A 139 -5.02 5.58 -0.21
N ALA A 140 -4.89 6.32 -1.33
CA ALA A 140 -3.84 7.33 -1.49
C ALA A 140 -3.98 8.48 -0.48
N PHE A 141 -5.21 8.92 -0.20
CA PHE A 141 -5.47 9.88 0.86
C PHE A 141 -5.11 9.30 2.24
N GLY A 142 -5.43 8.02 2.49
CA GLY A 142 -4.97 7.32 3.68
C GLY A 142 -3.44 7.29 3.80
N TRP A 143 -2.72 7.11 2.69
CA TRP A 143 -1.25 7.13 2.70
C TRP A 143 -0.68 8.51 3.00
N LEU A 144 -1.38 9.59 2.68
CA LEU A 144 -0.97 10.93 3.08
C LEU A 144 -0.99 11.07 4.62
N LEU A 145 -2.06 10.62 5.28
CA LEU A 145 -2.15 10.61 6.75
C LEU A 145 -1.04 9.73 7.36
N PHE A 146 -0.84 8.55 6.81
CA PHE A 146 0.17 7.60 7.28
C PHE A 146 1.59 8.16 7.15
N ALA A 147 1.93 8.73 5.99
CA ALA A 147 3.23 9.33 5.74
C ALA A 147 3.49 10.54 6.64
N SER A 148 2.47 11.37 6.93
CA SER A 148 2.59 12.49 7.86
C SER A 148 2.96 12.01 9.25
N ALA A 149 2.26 10.98 9.76
CA ALA A 149 2.56 10.38 11.06
C ALA A 149 4.00 9.86 11.17
N GLN A 150 4.53 9.31 10.07
CA GLN A 150 5.86 8.72 10.05
C GLN A 150 6.98 9.75 9.88
N GLN A 151 6.73 10.83 9.12
CA GLN A 151 7.76 11.83 8.81
C GLN A 151 7.84 12.98 9.81
N ALA A 152 6.72 13.37 10.42
CA ALA A 152 6.65 14.50 11.32
C ALA A 152 7.66 14.42 12.49
N PRO A 153 7.86 13.28 13.18
CA PRO A 153 8.85 13.16 14.23
C PRO A 153 10.30 13.39 13.73
N LYS A 154 10.60 12.98 12.48
CA LYS A 154 11.92 13.19 11.86
C LYS A 154 12.18 14.66 11.52
N LEU A 155 11.10 15.42 11.32
CA LEU A 155 11.16 16.87 11.05
C LEU A 155 11.03 17.72 12.32
N GLY A 156 10.75 17.11 13.47
CA GLY A 156 10.56 17.81 14.74
C GLY A 156 9.28 18.65 14.80
N ILE A 157 8.24 18.25 14.07
CA ILE A 157 6.93 18.94 14.02
C ILE A 157 5.81 17.98 14.40
N GLU A 158 4.65 18.51 14.72
CA GLU A 158 3.46 17.69 14.99
C GLU A 158 2.91 17.05 13.70
N ASP A 159 2.45 15.82 13.79
CA ASP A 159 2.00 15.05 12.63
C ASP A 159 0.77 15.64 11.95
N TYR A 160 -0.17 16.19 12.72
CA TYR A 160 -1.36 16.88 12.19
C TYR A 160 -1.01 18.17 11.45
N ASP A 161 -0.01 18.93 11.90
CA ASP A 161 0.45 20.14 11.24
C ASP A 161 1.05 19.82 9.87
N LEU A 162 1.88 18.79 9.78
CA LEU A 162 2.42 18.31 8.51
C LEU A 162 1.30 17.88 7.56
N CYS A 163 0.33 17.11 8.08
CA CYS A 163 -0.80 16.64 7.29
C CYS A 163 -1.64 17.80 6.74
N LEU A 164 -1.96 18.78 7.59
CA LEU A 164 -2.74 19.97 7.19
C LEU A 164 -1.96 20.82 6.18
N ASP A 165 -0.67 21.01 6.36
CA ASP A 165 0.16 21.73 5.39
C ASP A 165 0.17 21.02 4.03
N MET A 166 0.34 19.69 3.99
CA MET A 166 0.28 18.92 2.75
C MET A 166 -1.08 19.03 2.06
N ILE A 167 -2.18 18.90 2.82
CA ILE A 167 -3.54 19.05 2.26
C ILE A 167 -3.75 20.48 1.72
N ASN A 168 -3.33 21.50 2.48
CA ASN A 168 -3.46 22.89 2.07
C ASN A 168 -2.65 23.18 0.80
N ARG A 169 -1.43 22.70 0.71
CA ARG A 169 -0.61 22.82 -0.51
C ARG A 169 -1.27 22.18 -1.73
N ILE A 170 -1.84 20.98 -1.57
CA ILE A 170 -2.59 20.32 -2.66
C ILE A 170 -3.80 21.14 -3.06
N ALA A 171 -4.55 21.69 -2.09
CA ALA A 171 -5.80 22.41 -2.35
C ALA A 171 -5.58 23.82 -2.93
N THR A 172 -4.54 24.53 -2.49
CA THR A 172 -4.33 25.96 -2.81
C THR A 172 -3.25 26.23 -3.83
N ASN A 173 -2.19 25.38 -3.86
CA ASN A 173 -1.02 25.61 -4.69
C ASN A 173 -0.93 24.69 -5.90
N PHE A 174 -1.89 23.76 -6.05
CA PHE A 174 -1.91 22.89 -7.23
C PHE A 174 -2.21 23.70 -8.50
N ARG A 175 -1.24 23.77 -9.39
CA ARG A 175 -1.39 24.38 -10.71
C ARG A 175 -1.03 23.35 -11.77
N ALA A 176 -1.86 23.26 -12.80
CA ALA A 176 -1.60 22.33 -13.91
C ALA A 176 -0.26 22.62 -14.63
N GLU A 177 0.18 23.88 -14.62
CA GLU A 177 1.47 24.33 -15.18
C GLU A 177 2.68 23.79 -14.42
N ASP A 178 2.54 23.42 -13.13
CA ASP A 178 3.63 22.89 -12.32
C ASP A 178 3.84 21.38 -12.50
N ILE A 179 2.93 20.69 -13.21
CA ILE A 179 3.02 19.23 -13.41
C ILE A 179 4.29 18.87 -14.20
N ILE A 180 4.53 19.53 -15.34
CA ILE A 180 5.68 19.22 -16.19
C ILE A 180 7.00 19.54 -15.48
N PRO A 181 7.20 20.75 -14.90
CA PRO A 181 8.40 21.03 -14.11
C PRO A 181 8.62 20.07 -12.93
N SER A 182 7.56 19.64 -12.25
CA SER A 182 7.66 18.66 -11.15
C SER A 182 8.09 17.27 -11.65
N ILE A 183 7.61 16.86 -12.82
CA ILE A 183 8.03 15.60 -13.46
C ILE A 183 9.50 15.69 -13.88
N GLU A 184 9.93 16.80 -14.45
CA GLU A 184 11.33 17.03 -14.85
C GLU A 184 12.27 17.05 -13.64
N ALA A 185 11.87 17.73 -12.56
CA ALA A 185 12.63 17.79 -11.31
C ALA A 185 12.74 16.45 -10.56
N SER A 186 11.81 15.52 -10.81
CA SER A 186 11.74 14.20 -10.16
C SER A 186 11.82 13.05 -11.16
N GLY A 187 12.49 13.26 -12.30
CA GLY A 187 12.43 12.37 -13.47
C GLY A 187 12.74 10.90 -13.16
N VAL A 188 13.82 10.63 -12.43
CA VAL A 188 14.20 9.25 -12.06
C VAL A 188 13.14 8.61 -11.16
N ALA A 189 12.67 9.33 -10.14
CA ALA A 189 11.64 8.84 -9.22
C ALA A 189 10.32 8.54 -9.95
N MET A 190 9.92 9.41 -10.89
CA MET A 190 8.71 9.22 -11.69
C MET A 190 8.82 8.03 -12.63
N VAL A 191 9.97 7.81 -13.26
CA VAL A 191 10.21 6.63 -14.12
C VAL A 191 10.14 5.34 -13.30
N ILE A 192 10.80 5.28 -12.14
CA ILE A 192 10.74 4.12 -11.25
C ILE A 192 9.32 3.86 -10.78
N MET A 193 8.59 4.91 -10.39
CA MET A 193 7.19 4.81 -9.99
C MET A 193 6.31 4.27 -11.14
N TYR A 194 6.50 4.76 -12.35
CA TYR A 194 5.76 4.30 -13.53
C TYR A 194 6.06 2.82 -13.84
N ILE A 195 7.33 2.41 -13.81
CA ILE A 195 7.72 1.00 -13.95
C ILE A 195 7.05 0.16 -12.86
N GLY A 196 7.06 0.62 -11.62
CA GLY A 196 6.40 -0.04 -10.51
C GLY A 196 4.89 -0.24 -10.75
N TYR A 197 4.19 0.76 -11.28
CA TYR A 197 2.78 0.62 -11.65
C TYR A 197 2.59 -0.37 -12.80
N VAL A 198 3.38 -0.28 -13.86
CA VAL A 198 3.30 -1.23 -14.98
C VAL A 198 3.47 -2.67 -14.50
N LEU A 199 4.52 -2.93 -13.72
CA LEU A 199 4.78 -4.27 -13.15
C LEU A 199 3.65 -4.73 -12.23
N HIS A 200 3.10 -3.83 -11.42
CA HIS A 200 1.99 -4.15 -10.52
C HIS A 200 0.72 -4.59 -11.27
N PHE A 201 0.46 -3.99 -12.45
CA PHE A 201 -0.72 -4.32 -13.24
C PHE A 201 -0.52 -5.49 -14.20
N LEU A 202 0.69 -6.04 -14.33
CA LEU A 202 0.94 -7.24 -15.13
C LEU A 202 0.18 -8.46 -14.56
N PRO A 203 -0.21 -9.41 -15.42
CA PRO A 203 -0.89 -10.62 -14.99
C PRO A 203 0.05 -11.52 -14.16
N LYS A 204 -0.51 -12.30 -13.23
CA LYS A 204 0.26 -13.25 -12.38
C LYS A 204 1.07 -14.26 -13.22
N SER A 205 0.62 -14.58 -14.42
CA SER A 205 1.34 -15.45 -15.37
C SER A 205 2.72 -14.89 -15.75
N PHE A 206 2.85 -13.55 -15.83
CA PHE A 206 4.13 -12.89 -16.11
C PHE A 206 5.12 -13.13 -14.95
N ASN A 207 4.70 -12.88 -13.72
CA ASN A 207 5.55 -13.13 -12.53
C ASN A 207 6.01 -14.59 -12.47
N GLY A 208 5.11 -15.53 -12.75
CA GLY A 208 5.45 -16.95 -12.83
C GLY A 208 6.40 -17.29 -13.99
N ALA A 209 6.33 -16.57 -15.10
CA ALA A 209 7.27 -16.74 -16.22
C ALA A 209 8.66 -16.23 -15.84
N VAL A 210 8.76 -15.05 -15.22
CA VAL A 210 10.02 -14.48 -14.72
C VAL A 210 10.65 -15.41 -13.67
N GLN A 211 9.87 -15.90 -12.71
CA GLN A 211 10.35 -16.83 -11.71
C GLN A 211 10.92 -18.11 -12.33
N ARG A 212 10.21 -18.70 -13.30
CA ARG A 212 10.71 -19.88 -14.03
C ARG A 212 11.99 -19.59 -14.81
N MET A 213 12.11 -18.42 -15.42
CA MET A 213 13.31 -17.99 -16.12
C MET A 213 14.50 -17.90 -15.17
N VAL A 214 14.31 -17.23 -14.02
CA VAL A 214 15.35 -17.08 -12.98
C VAL A 214 15.76 -18.45 -12.41
N THR A 215 14.79 -19.32 -12.07
CA THR A 215 15.11 -20.64 -11.53
C THR A 215 15.82 -21.55 -12.54
N ARG A 216 15.54 -21.39 -13.84
CA ARG A 216 16.19 -22.17 -14.91
C ARG A 216 17.56 -21.65 -15.31
N SER A 217 17.94 -20.43 -14.96
CA SER A 217 19.25 -19.85 -15.33
C SER A 217 20.44 -20.49 -14.61
N GLY A 218 20.18 -21.39 -13.65
CA GLY A 218 21.20 -22.04 -12.84
C GLY A 218 21.91 -21.08 -11.89
N PHE A 219 22.80 -21.62 -11.07
CA PHE A 219 23.48 -20.88 -10.01
C PHE A 219 24.23 -19.64 -10.52
N ILE A 220 25.04 -19.80 -11.58
CA ILE A 220 25.81 -18.68 -12.16
C ILE A 220 24.89 -17.60 -12.71
N GLY A 221 23.83 -17.97 -13.45
CA GLY A 221 22.86 -17.03 -14.00
C GLY A 221 22.11 -16.25 -12.91
N GLN A 222 21.76 -16.91 -11.80
CA GLN A 222 21.13 -16.26 -10.65
C GLN A 222 22.08 -15.24 -10.00
N TRP A 223 23.36 -15.57 -9.83
CA TRP A 223 24.36 -14.65 -9.30
C TRP A 223 24.56 -13.42 -10.21
N ILE A 224 24.64 -13.62 -11.52
CA ILE A 224 24.75 -12.52 -12.49
C ILE A 224 23.54 -11.61 -12.37
N LEU A 225 22.32 -12.16 -12.27
CA LEU A 225 21.09 -11.37 -12.09
C LEU A 225 21.10 -10.58 -10.78
N ILE A 226 21.51 -11.20 -9.66
CA ILE A 226 21.60 -10.51 -8.37
C ILE A 226 22.57 -9.34 -8.45
N VAL A 227 23.78 -9.56 -8.98
CA VAL A 227 24.79 -8.50 -9.12
C VAL A 227 24.28 -7.39 -10.03
N ALA A 228 23.63 -7.71 -11.15
CA ALA A 228 23.06 -6.72 -12.06
C ALA A 228 21.96 -5.90 -11.39
N VAL A 229 21.04 -6.53 -10.64
CA VAL A 229 19.98 -5.84 -9.91
C VAL A 229 20.57 -4.91 -8.84
N VAL A 230 21.51 -5.40 -8.02
CA VAL A 230 22.20 -4.60 -7.01
C VAL A 230 22.89 -3.39 -7.65
N TRP A 231 23.61 -3.60 -8.76
CA TRP A 231 24.27 -2.52 -9.49
C TRP A 231 23.28 -1.47 -10.01
N ILE A 232 22.15 -1.90 -10.63
CA ILE A 232 21.08 -1.00 -11.09
C ILE A 232 20.50 -0.20 -9.93
N VAL A 233 20.20 -0.84 -8.80
CA VAL A 233 19.66 -0.17 -7.61
C VAL A 233 20.65 0.87 -7.09
N MET A 234 21.95 0.56 -7.04
CA MET A 234 22.99 1.50 -6.63
C MET A 234 23.06 2.72 -7.58
N GLN A 235 22.97 2.50 -8.91
CA GLN A 235 22.98 3.61 -9.88
C GLN A 235 21.74 4.48 -9.75
N CYS A 236 20.54 3.87 -9.65
CA CYS A 236 19.29 4.61 -9.45
C CYS A 236 19.31 5.40 -8.13
N SER A 237 19.84 4.82 -7.05
CA SER A 237 19.99 5.50 -5.77
C SER A 237 20.95 6.69 -5.87
N ALA A 238 22.11 6.53 -6.53
CA ALA A 238 23.06 7.60 -6.75
C ALA A 238 22.48 8.76 -7.58
N MET A 239 21.72 8.43 -8.64
CA MET A 239 21.01 9.42 -9.45
C MET A 239 19.97 10.17 -8.63
N LEU A 240 19.18 9.47 -7.82
CA LEU A 240 18.16 10.07 -6.97
C LEU A 240 18.78 11.03 -5.94
N VAL A 241 19.90 10.65 -5.32
CA VAL A 241 20.66 11.51 -4.40
C VAL A 241 21.20 12.74 -5.11
N ALA A 242 21.68 12.58 -6.35
CA ALA A 242 22.17 13.71 -7.14
C ALA A 242 21.06 14.70 -7.52
N GLU A 243 19.85 14.20 -7.82
CA GLU A 243 18.68 15.03 -8.15
C GLU A 243 18.08 15.73 -6.92
N THR A 244 17.94 15.01 -5.80
CA THR A 244 17.18 15.49 -4.64
C THR A 244 18.03 16.04 -3.52
N GLY A 245 19.33 15.77 -3.52
CA GLY A 245 20.25 16.08 -2.41
C GLY A 245 19.96 15.25 -1.14
N VAL A 246 18.99 14.34 -1.18
CA VAL A 246 18.58 13.51 -0.05
C VAL A 246 19.18 12.13 -0.22
N ALA A 247 20.03 11.70 0.72
CA ALA A 247 20.51 10.33 0.77
C ALA A 247 19.31 9.37 0.85
N ALA A 248 19.37 8.24 0.15
CA ALA A 248 18.37 7.20 0.27
C ALA A 248 18.26 6.81 1.76
N GLY A 249 17.16 7.22 2.39
CA GLY A 249 16.87 6.88 3.78
C GLY A 249 16.66 5.38 3.93
N LEU A 250 16.72 4.88 5.16
CA LEU A 250 16.30 3.53 5.48
C LEU A 250 14.86 3.31 4.99
N PRO A 251 14.50 2.07 4.57
CA PRO A 251 13.14 1.74 4.18
C PRO A 251 12.14 2.20 5.25
N MET A 252 10.98 2.66 4.82
CA MET A 252 9.95 3.24 5.69
C MET A 252 9.54 2.33 6.87
N TYR A 253 9.76 1.02 6.74
CA TYR A 253 9.43 -0.01 7.72
C TYR A 253 10.65 -0.60 8.45
N ALA A 254 11.86 -0.06 8.26
CA ALA A 254 13.06 -0.54 8.96
C ALA A 254 13.20 0.03 10.39
N ASP A 255 12.34 0.95 10.78
CA ASP A 255 12.36 1.61 12.09
C ASP A 255 11.42 0.93 13.12
N TYR A 256 10.89 -0.30 12.83
CA TYR A 256 10.03 -1.08 13.72
C TYR A 256 10.65 -2.39 14.15
#